data_4d31a581673a97131687173ef68f5983
#
_entry.id   4d31a581673a97131687173ef68f5983
#
_cell.length_a   1.000
_cell.length_b   1.000
_cell.length_c   1.000
_cell.angle_alpha   90.00
_cell.angle_beta   90.00
_cell.angle_gamma   90.00
#
_symmetry.space_group_name_H-M   'P 1'
#
loop_
_entity.id
_entity.type
_entity.pdbx_description
1 polymer ?
#
loop_
_entity_poly.entity_id
_entity_poly.type
_entity_poly.pdbx_seq_one_letter_code
_entity_poly.pdbx_strand_id
1 'polypeptide(L)'
;ITRSDDRIDITGEVFTPPSLCDKMILGIPESVLKDPTSTFLDNSAGNGNFIVQLKKILMRWHSREHVLNNMLYAVEFMEDNHNEMCDRLGVPTDHPHYVCANGLEYHYRFDGTEGDVTLDQFFE
;
A
#
# COMPACT_ATOMS: atom_id res chain seq x y z
N ILE A 1 7.67 -11.56 9.00
CA ILE A 1 7.06 -11.37 10.33
C ILE A 1 5.73 -12.08 10.37
N THR A 2 5.53 -12.87 11.41
CA THR A 2 4.30 -13.62 11.64
C THR A 2 3.46 -12.88 12.67
N ARG A 3 2.18 -12.67 12.35
CA ARG A 3 1.21 -12.11 13.31
C ARG A 3 0.51 -13.25 14.05
N SER A 4 0.00 -12.96 15.25
CA SER A 4 -0.68 -13.99 16.06
C SER A 4 -2.02 -14.37 15.42
N ASP A 5 -2.46 -15.62 15.68
CA ASP A 5 -3.77 -16.10 15.22
C ASP A 5 -4.92 -15.25 15.80
N ASP A 6 -4.80 -14.81 17.06
CA ASP A 6 -5.79 -13.92 17.69
C ASP A 6 -5.95 -12.62 16.91
N ARG A 7 -4.85 -12.05 16.43
CA ARG A 7 -4.89 -10.83 15.64
C ARG A 7 -5.57 -11.05 14.28
N ILE A 8 -5.33 -12.19 13.64
CA ILE A 8 -6.00 -12.56 12.39
C ILE A 8 -7.52 -12.66 12.62
N ASP A 9 -7.95 -13.32 13.70
CA ASP A 9 -9.36 -13.49 14.03
C ASP A 9 -10.06 -12.16 14.30
N ILE A 10 -9.39 -11.23 15.01
CA ILE A 10 -9.97 -9.93 15.41
C ILE A 10 -9.98 -8.94 14.24
N THR A 11 -8.91 -8.86 13.47
CA THR A 11 -8.71 -7.81 12.44
C THR A 11 -8.97 -8.30 11.03
N GLY A 12 -9.07 -9.61 10.81
CA GLY A 12 -9.11 -10.19 9.47
C GLY A 12 -7.78 -10.05 8.72
N GLU A 13 -6.68 -9.83 9.46
CA GLU A 13 -5.37 -9.59 8.87
C GLU A 13 -4.82 -10.86 8.23
N VAL A 14 -4.63 -10.83 6.91
CA VAL A 14 -4.03 -11.92 6.14
C VAL A 14 -2.99 -11.33 5.19
N PHE A 15 -1.76 -11.84 5.26
CA PHE A 15 -0.70 -11.42 4.36
C PHE A 15 -0.72 -12.21 3.06
N THR A 16 -0.67 -11.50 1.93
CA THR A 16 -0.54 -12.14 0.62
C THR A 16 0.88 -12.70 0.47
N PRO A 17 1.03 -14.01 0.24
CA PRO A 17 2.37 -14.59 0.05
C PRO A 17 3.10 -13.97 -1.14
N PRO A 18 4.43 -13.82 -1.09
CA PRO A 18 5.20 -13.25 -2.21
C PRO A 18 4.98 -13.98 -3.55
N SER A 19 4.85 -15.30 -3.56
CA SER A 19 4.58 -16.05 -4.77
C SER A 19 3.24 -15.71 -5.41
N LEU A 20 2.22 -15.44 -4.59
CA LEU A 20 0.92 -15.01 -5.09
C LEU A 20 0.97 -13.55 -5.57
N CYS A 21 1.73 -12.69 -4.88
CA CYS A 21 1.96 -11.32 -5.35
C CYS A 21 2.55 -11.30 -6.75
N ASP A 22 3.56 -12.13 -7.01
CA ASP A 22 4.18 -12.24 -8.32
C ASP A 22 3.17 -12.66 -9.39
N LYS A 23 2.31 -13.63 -9.10
CA LYS A 23 1.25 -14.07 -10.03
C LYS A 23 0.24 -12.97 -10.31
N MET A 24 -0.14 -12.20 -9.29
CA MET A 24 -1.06 -11.09 -9.45
C MET A 24 -0.45 -9.99 -10.33
N ILE A 25 0.82 -9.68 -10.14
CA ILE A 25 1.53 -8.68 -10.94
C ILE A 25 1.67 -9.13 -12.39
N LEU A 26 1.99 -10.42 -12.63
CA LEU A 26 2.09 -10.97 -13.97
C LEU A 26 0.75 -10.92 -14.74
N GLY A 27 -0.37 -10.79 -14.03
CA GLY A 27 -1.68 -10.57 -14.65
C GLY A 27 -1.92 -9.15 -15.14
N ILE A 28 -1.05 -8.18 -14.77
CA ILE A 28 -1.16 -6.79 -15.22
C ILE A 28 -0.51 -6.68 -16.61
N PRO A 29 -1.20 -6.09 -17.62
CA PRO A 29 -0.57 -5.92 -18.93
C PRO A 29 0.73 -5.11 -18.86
N GLU A 30 1.75 -5.57 -19.58
CA GLU A 30 3.05 -4.91 -19.59
C GLU A 30 2.96 -3.44 -20.02
N SER A 31 2.06 -3.13 -20.95
CA SER A 31 1.82 -1.75 -21.39
C SER A 31 1.39 -0.84 -20.25
N VAL A 32 0.64 -1.36 -19.27
CA VAL A 32 0.23 -0.63 -18.07
C VAL A 32 1.42 -0.42 -17.13
N LEU A 33 2.24 -1.46 -16.92
CA LEU A 33 3.42 -1.37 -16.07
C LEU A 33 4.46 -0.39 -16.62
N LYS A 34 4.63 -0.34 -17.93
CA LYS A 34 5.59 0.55 -18.60
C LYS A 34 5.13 2.00 -18.69
N ASP A 35 3.83 2.26 -18.61
CA ASP A 35 3.29 3.60 -18.73
C ASP A 35 3.63 4.42 -17.47
N PRO A 36 4.42 5.52 -17.60
CA PRO A 36 4.82 6.31 -16.43
C PRO A 36 3.65 7.05 -15.77
N THR A 37 2.48 7.13 -16.41
CA THR A 37 1.29 7.75 -15.83
C THR A 37 0.38 6.77 -15.10
N SER A 38 0.67 5.47 -15.16
CA SER A 38 -0.08 4.46 -14.43
C SER A 38 0.08 4.62 -12.92
N THR A 39 -1.03 4.43 -12.19
CA THR A 39 -1.04 4.47 -10.73
C THR A 39 -1.61 3.17 -10.17
N PHE A 40 -1.12 2.76 -9.01
CA PHE A 40 -1.51 1.51 -8.35
C PHE A 40 -1.80 1.78 -6.87
N LEU A 41 -2.91 1.27 -6.41
CA LEU A 41 -3.34 1.41 -5.01
C LEU A 41 -3.53 0.04 -4.37
N ASP A 42 -2.94 -0.15 -3.20
CA ASP A 42 -3.25 -1.25 -2.31
C ASP A 42 -3.88 -0.67 -1.04
N ASN A 43 -5.18 -0.85 -0.87
CA ASN A 43 -5.92 -0.28 0.27
C ASN A 43 -5.96 -1.20 1.50
N SER A 44 -5.24 -2.31 1.47
CA SER A 44 -5.07 -3.25 2.58
C SER A 44 -3.65 -3.83 2.51
N ALA A 45 -2.67 -2.94 2.57
CA ALA A 45 -1.30 -3.26 2.19
C ALA A 45 -0.59 -4.27 3.12
N GLY A 46 -1.08 -4.45 4.35
CA GLY A 46 -0.45 -5.32 5.33
C GLY A 46 0.99 -4.88 5.58
N ASN A 47 1.92 -5.84 5.59
CA ASN A 47 3.34 -5.55 5.75
C ASN A 47 4.04 -5.13 4.44
N GLY A 48 3.28 -4.95 3.37
CA GLY A 48 3.78 -4.46 2.10
C GLY A 48 4.22 -5.53 1.10
N ASN A 49 3.89 -6.81 1.29
CA ASN A 49 4.34 -7.87 0.39
C ASN A 49 4.02 -7.57 -1.08
N PHE A 50 2.78 -7.17 -1.38
CA PHE A 50 2.36 -6.85 -2.76
C PHE A 50 3.04 -5.58 -3.26
N ILE A 51 2.96 -4.49 -2.50
CA ILE A 51 3.46 -3.18 -2.94
C ILE A 51 4.98 -3.17 -3.13
N VAL A 52 5.71 -3.92 -2.30
CA VAL A 52 7.18 -4.04 -2.42
C VAL A 52 7.55 -4.80 -3.69
N GLN A 53 6.85 -5.89 -4.02
CA GLN A 53 7.09 -6.63 -5.27
C GLN A 53 6.74 -5.79 -6.49
N LEU A 54 5.62 -5.07 -6.43
CA LEU A 54 5.21 -4.18 -7.52
C LEU A 54 6.25 -3.09 -7.76
N LYS A 55 6.79 -2.48 -6.70
CA LYS A 55 7.89 -1.53 -6.80
C LYS A 55 9.07 -2.11 -7.56
N LYS A 56 9.51 -3.33 -7.22
CA LYS A 56 10.64 -3.99 -7.89
C LYS A 56 10.39 -4.18 -9.38
N ILE A 57 9.19 -4.60 -9.74
CA ILE A 57 8.80 -4.79 -11.14
C ILE A 57 8.77 -3.46 -11.89
N LEU A 58 8.15 -2.43 -11.32
CA LEU A 58 8.06 -1.11 -11.95
C LEU A 58 9.43 -0.46 -12.14
N MET A 59 10.39 -0.75 -11.26
CA MET A 59 11.75 -0.23 -11.39
C MET A 59 12.53 -0.81 -12.56
N ARG A 60 11.98 -1.76 -13.30
CA ARG A 60 12.55 -2.21 -14.57
C ARG A 60 12.47 -1.15 -15.65
N TRP A 61 11.49 -0.24 -15.56
CA TRP A 61 11.21 0.79 -16.56
C TRP A 61 11.24 2.22 -16.02
N HIS A 62 11.11 2.40 -14.71
CA HIS A 62 10.96 3.70 -14.06
C HIS A 62 11.99 3.87 -12.97
N SER A 63 12.35 5.13 -12.66
CA SER A 63 13.21 5.41 -11.52
C SER A 63 12.51 5.10 -10.21
N ARG A 64 13.30 4.80 -9.17
CA ARG A 64 12.78 4.57 -7.82
C ARG A 64 11.94 5.75 -7.34
N GLU A 65 12.41 6.97 -7.55
CA GLU A 65 11.70 8.18 -7.13
C GLU A 65 10.36 8.32 -7.83
N HIS A 66 10.31 8.08 -9.13
CA HIS A 66 9.07 8.14 -9.87
C HIS A 66 8.07 7.09 -9.40
N VAL A 67 8.53 5.86 -9.18
CA VAL A 67 7.68 4.77 -8.68
C VAL A 67 7.06 5.14 -7.33
N LEU A 68 7.90 5.56 -6.38
CA LEU A 68 7.46 5.82 -5.01
C LEU A 68 6.60 7.08 -4.87
N ASN A 69 6.85 8.11 -5.66
CA ASN A 69 6.22 9.42 -5.50
C ASN A 69 5.10 9.69 -6.51
N ASN A 70 4.96 8.88 -7.56
CA ASN A 70 3.98 9.15 -8.62
C ASN A 70 3.16 7.94 -9.06
N MET A 71 3.56 6.72 -8.72
CA MET A 71 2.89 5.52 -9.22
C MET A 71 2.23 4.68 -8.12
N LEU A 72 2.82 4.62 -6.93
CA LEU A 72 2.35 3.74 -5.85
C LEU A 72 1.64 4.50 -4.75
N TYR A 73 0.57 3.89 -4.25
CA TYR A 73 -0.25 4.38 -3.14
C TYR A 73 -0.67 3.18 -2.29
N ALA A 74 -0.65 3.35 -0.97
CA ALA A 74 -1.05 2.28 -0.07
C ALA A 74 -1.73 2.81 1.18
N VAL A 75 -2.68 2.05 1.69
CA VAL A 75 -3.35 2.31 2.97
C VAL A 75 -3.24 1.04 3.81
N GLU A 76 -2.83 1.18 5.05
CA GLU A 76 -2.75 0.07 6.00
C GLU A 76 -3.23 0.54 7.38
N PHE A 77 -4.12 -0.24 7.98
CA PHE A 77 -4.76 0.11 9.25
C PHE A 77 -3.85 -0.07 10.45
N MET A 78 -3.04 -1.15 10.46
CA MET A 78 -2.20 -1.50 11.60
C MET A 78 -0.88 -0.76 11.56
N GLU A 79 -0.56 0.00 12.61
CA GLU A 79 0.63 0.84 12.66
C GLU A 79 1.94 0.06 12.48
N ASP A 80 2.07 -1.10 13.09
CA ASP A 80 3.27 -1.93 12.96
C ASP A 80 3.47 -2.44 11.52
N ASN A 81 2.39 -2.81 10.84
CA ASN A 81 2.45 -3.21 9.44
C ASN A 81 2.78 -2.02 8.53
N HIS A 82 2.20 -0.87 8.79
CA HIS A 82 2.49 0.36 8.05
C HIS A 82 3.98 0.73 8.18
N ASN A 83 4.51 0.67 9.40
CA ASN A 83 5.92 0.96 9.65
C ASN A 83 6.84 -0.02 8.92
N GLU A 84 6.52 -1.30 8.93
CA GLU A 84 7.28 -2.32 8.20
C GLU A 84 7.23 -2.09 6.69
N MET A 85 6.05 -1.79 6.15
CA MET A 85 5.89 -1.48 4.73
C MET A 85 6.75 -0.29 4.32
N CYS A 86 6.69 0.81 5.07
CA CYS A 86 7.49 2.00 4.79
C CYS A 86 8.99 1.72 4.85
N ASP A 87 9.43 0.95 5.84
CA ASP A 87 10.83 0.54 5.95
C ASP A 87 11.26 -0.28 4.74
N ARG A 88 10.46 -1.24 4.33
CA ARG A 88 10.73 -2.09 3.16
C ARG A 88 10.74 -1.30 1.85
N LEU A 89 9.88 -0.31 1.72
CA LEU A 89 9.85 0.58 0.55
C LEU A 89 11.00 1.60 0.57
N GLY A 90 11.56 1.88 1.74
CA GLY A 90 12.58 2.90 1.92
C GLY A 90 12.01 4.32 1.91
N VAL A 91 10.82 4.50 2.47
CA VAL A 91 10.17 5.81 2.59
C VAL A 91 9.91 6.14 4.06
N PRO A 92 9.81 7.44 4.41
CA PRO A 92 9.43 7.81 5.78
C PRO A 92 7.97 7.43 6.07
N THR A 93 7.65 7.23 7.35
CA THR A 93 6.30 6.82 7.78
C THR A 93 5.24 7.92 7.59
N ASP A 94 5.67 9.16 7.35
CA ASP A 94 4.79 10.29 7.04
C ASP A 94 4.67 10.60 5.55
N HIS A 95 5.19 9.72 4.69
CA HIS A 95 5.05 9.90 3.24
C HIS A 95 3.56 9.89 2.86
N PRO A 96 3.07 10.92 2.16
CA PRO A 96 1.63 11.06 1.89
C PRO A 96 1.01 9.95 1.04
N HIS A 97 1.80 9.20 0.29
CA HIS A 97 1.30 8.07 -0.52
C HIS A 97 1.09 6.78 0.28
N TYR A 98 1.71 6.65 1.46
CA TYR A 98 1.69 5.41 2.25
C TYR A 98 1.10 5.71 3.62
N VAL A 99 -0.20 5.51 3.75
CA VAL A 99 -1.00 6.05 4.83
C VAL A 99 -1.35 4.98 5.85
N CYS A 100 -1.23 5.32 7.15
CA CYS A 100 -1.73 4.51 8.25
C CYS A 100 -3.14 4.97 8.60
N ALA A 101 -4.14 4.26 8.10
CA ALA A 101 -5.54 4.61 8.30
C ALA A 101 -6.45 3.42 8.01
N ASN A 102 -7.70 3.51 8.46
CA ASN A 102 -8.73 2.56 8.08
C ASN A 102 -9.16 2.85 6.62
N GLY A 103 -8.95 1.88 5.73
CA GLY A 103 -9.27 2.03 4.31
C GLY A 103 -10.75 2.35 4.02
N LEU A 104 -11.66 2.07 4.96
CA LEU A 104 -13.07 2.41 4.83
C LEU A 104 -13.40 3.86 5.21
N GLU A 105 -12.49 4.52 5.95
CA GLU A 105 -12.70 5.87 6.49
C GLU A 105 -11.81 6.92 5.83
N TYR A 106 -10.77 6.49 5.15
CA TYR A 106 -9.77 7.36 4.54
C TYR A 106 -10.34 8.06 3.28
N HIS A 107 -9.97 9.33 3.07
CA HIS A 107 -10.48 10.13 1.94
C HIS A 107 -9.76 9.89 0.61
N TYR A 108 -8.67 9.14 0.60
CA TYR A 108 -7.90 8.79 -0.62
C TYR A 108 -7.35 10.00 -1.39
N ARG A 109 -6.94 11.05 -0.69
CA ARG A 109 -6.31 12.23 -1.32
C ARG A 109 -4.81 12.06 -1.52
N PHE A 110 -4.14 11.37 -0.62
CA PHE A 110 -2.69 11.09 -0.66
C PHE A 110 -1.82 12.35 -0.83
N ASP A 111 -2.25 13.47 -0.27
CA ASP A 111 -1.55 14.76 -0.35
C ASP A 111 -1.06 15.27 1.01
N GLY A 112 -1.26 14.47 2.06
CA GLY A 112 -0.86 14.83 3.41
C GLY A 112 -1.82 15.79 4.11
N THR A 113 -2.93 16.19 3.48
CA THR A 113 -3.90 17.13 4.06
C THR A 113 -5.04 16.45 4.80
N GLU A 114 -5.15 15.13 4.69
CA GLU A 114 -6.22 14.36 5.30
C GLU A 114 -5.95 14.20 6.80
N GLY A 115 -6.89 14.67 7.61
CA GLY A 115 -6.89 14.37 9.03
C GLY A 115 -7.58 13.05 9.33
N ASP A 116 -7.68 12.74 10.62
CA ASP A 116 -8.45 11.60 11.10
C ASP A 116 -9.94 11.86 10.84
N VAL A 117 -10.49 11.19 9.85
CA VAL A 117 -11.90 11.30 9.49
C VAL A 117 -12.56 9.95 9.66
N THR A 118 -13.61 9.90 10.45
CA THR A 118 -14.39 8.69 10.66
C THR A 118 -15.63 8.68 9.76
N LEU A 119 -16.20 7.49 9.54
CA LEU A 119 -17.45 7.37 8.80
C LEU A 119 -18.57 8.19 9.43
N ASP A 120 -18.58 8.33 10.75
CA ASP A 120 -19.58 9.11 11.48
C ASP A 120 -19.63 10.57 11.01
N GLN A 121 -18.52 11.13 10.60
CA GLN A 121 -18.45 12.51 10.11
C GLN A 121 -19.18 12.73 8.79
N PHE A 122 -19.40 11.68 8.02
CA PHE A 122 -20.16 11.75 6.78
C PHE A 122 -21.68 11.75 7.00
N PHE A 123 -22.11 11.37 8.16
CA PHE A 123 -23.54 11.21 8.48
C PHE A 123 -24.06 12.27 9.46
N GLU A 124 -23.25 13.23 9.79
CA GLU A 124 -23.66 14.37 10.65
C GLU A 124 -24.52 15.38 9.92
#